data_c9d799a1308ade8c81f807f2718c521d
#
_entry.id   c9d799a1308ade8c81f807f2718c521d
#
_cell.length_a   1.000
_cell.length_b   1.000
_cell.length_c   1.000
_cell.angle_alpha   90.00
_cell.angle_beta   90.00
_cell.angle_gamma   90.00
#
_symmetry.space_group_name_H-M   'P 1'
#
loop_
_entity.id
_entity.type
_entity.pdbx_description
1 polymer ?
#
loop_
_entity_poly.entity_id
_entity_poly.type
_entity_poly.pdbx_seq_one_letter_code
_entity_poly.pdbx_strand_id
1 'polypeptide(L)'
;MATKERIFTPYQTLIIALLAILQFTIILDFMVLSPLGAILIPTLKITPAQFGLVVSAYAFSAGASGLLAAGFADKFDRKKFLLFFYVGFLIGTLLCAMAPSYELLLAARIVTGIFGGVIGAVTFAIITDLFQLEVRGRVMGFVQIAFGASQVLGLPIGLMLANRFEWHAPFWMIVIFGTLLGIVIVVYMKPVTQHLAANVKQNAFKHLSSNLSNKLYIRAFFSTILLATGGFMLMPFGSAFSTNNLGLTLQQLPVLYLVTGIFGIALGPLIGKLADTIGKFQLFAIGTVVSIIMVGIYTDRKSVV
;
A
#
# COMPACT_ATOMS: atom_id res chain seq x y z
N MET A 1 -7.85 -3.43 -42.70
CA MET A 1 -7.86 -3.46 -41.22
C MET A 1 -6.44 -3.12 -40.74
N ALA A 2 -6.19 -1.93 -40.24
CA ALA A 2 -4.90 -1.55 -39.70
C ALA A 2 -4.63 -2.39 -38.45
N THR A 3 -3.60 -3.20 -38.46
CA THR A 3 -3.09 -3.91 -37.30
C THR A 3 -2.71 -2.86 -36.26
N LYS A 4 -3.48 -2.79 -35.18
CA LYS A 4 -3.20 -1.91 -34.02
C LYS A 4 -1.84 -2.33 -33.48
N GLU A 5 -0.78 -1.55 -33.77
CA GLU A 5 0.56 -1.82 -33.24
C GLU A 5 0.46 -1.95 -31.72
N ARG A 6 0.92 -3.08 -31.20
CA ARG A 6 0.95 -3.32 -29.75
C ARG A 6 1.97 -2.39 -29.12
N ILE A 7 1.52 -1.48 -28.27
CA ILE A 7 2.36 -0.51 -27.57
C ILE A 7 3.43 -1.22 -26.70
N PHE A 8 3.14 -2.42 -26.23
CA PHE A 8 4.03 -3.21 -25.37
C PHE A 8 4.29 -4.59 -25.96
N THR A 9 5.51 -5.05 -25.81
CA THR A 9 5.89 -6.44 -26.11
C THR A 9 5.19 -7.41 -25.13
N PRO A 10 5.03 -8.70 -25.48
CA PRO A 10 4.45 -9.70 -24.56
C PRO A 10 5.20 -9.75 -23.21
N TYR A 11 6.54 -9.64 -23.24
CA TYR A 11 7.35 -9.59 -22.03
C TYR A 11 7.07 -8.34 -21.17
N GLN A 12 7.00 -7.17 -21.80
CA GLN A 12 6.65 -5.94 -21.08
C GLN A 12 5.26 -6.00 -20.45
N THR A 13 4.28 -6.57 -21.15
CA THR A 13 2.93 -6.77 -20.61
C THR A 13 2.95 -7.71 -19.41
N LEU A 14 3.72 -8.80 -19.48
CA LEU A 14 3.92 -9.72 -18.36
C LEU A 14 4.53 -8.99 -17.15
N ILE A 15 5.59 -8.21 -17.35
CA ILE A 15 6.21 -7.45 -16.26
C ILE A 15 5.25 -6.45 -15.63
N ILE A 16 4.47 -5.71 -16.43
CA ILE A 16 3.44 -4.79 -15.91
C ILE A 16 2.44 -5.55 -15.02
N ALA A 17 1.96 -6.70 -15.46
CA ALA A 17 1.02 -7.51 -14.69
C ALA A 17 1.66 -8.03 -13.38
N LEU A 18 2.89 -8.56 -13.45
CA LEU A 18 3.61 -9.03 -12.26
C LEU A 18 3.83 -7.92 -11.23
N LEU A 19 4.25 -6.73 -11.67
CA LEU A 19 4.46 -5.59 -10.79
C LEU A 19 3.14 -5.05 -10.20
N ALA A 20 2.05 -5.08 -10.97
CA ALA A 20 0.72 -4.70 -10.47
C ALA A 20 0.21 -5.68 -9.41
N ILE A 21 0.35 -6.99 -9.64
CA ILE A 21 -0.05 -8.02 -8.67
C ILE A 21 0.86 -7.98 -7.43
N LEU A 22 2.15 -7.73 -7.60
CA LEU A 22 3.08 -7.53 -6.49
C LEU A 22 2.66 -6.34 -5.62
N GLN A 23 2.37 -5.21 -6.25
CA GLN A 23 1.91 -4.01 -5.56
C GLN A 23 0.58 -4.24 -4.85
N PHE A 24 -0.36 -4.97 -5.48
CA PHE A 24 -1.61 -5.40 -4.86
C PHE A 24 -1.36 -6.20 -3.57
N THR A 25 -0.44 -7.17 -3.61
CA THR A 25 -0.15 -8.03 -2.45
C THR A 25 0.39 -7.22 -1.27
N ILE A 26 1.30 -6.27 -1.53
CA ILE A 26 1.91 -5.45 -0.48
C ILE A 26 0.91 -4.45 0.10
N ILE A 27 0.13 -3.81 -0.76
CA ILE A 27 -0.89 -2.85 -0.34
C ILE A 27 -1.97 -3.57 0.47
N LEU A 28 -2.38 -4.77 0.04
CA LEU A 28 -3.36 -5.58 0.75
C LEU A 28 -2.87 -5.95 2.15
N ASP A 29 -1.62 -6.40 2.30
CA ASP A 29 -1.03 -6.72 3.61
C ASP A 29 -1.01 -5.50 4.55
N PHE A 30 -0.65 -4.34 4.01
CA PHE A 30 -0.67 -3.10 4.78
C PHE A 30 -2.08 -2.72 5.21
N MET A 31 -3.05 -2.81 4.30
CA MET A 31 -4.40 -2.31 4.52
C MET A 31 -5.29 -3.27 5.31
N VAL A 32 -5.09 -4.60 5.18
CA VAL A 32 -5.99 -5.61 5.75
C VAL A 32 -6.04 -5.57 7.27
N LEU A 33 -4.98 -5.16 7.92
CA LEU A 33 -4.92 -5.07 9.38
C LEU A 33 -5.92 -4.05 9.93
N SER A 34 -6.10 -2.93 9.25
CA SER A 34 -6.99 -1.86 9.68
C SER A 34 -8.44 -2.33 9.91
N PRO A 35 -9.12 -2.97 8.94
CA PRO A 35 -10.46 -3.49 9.16
C PRO A 35 -10.53 -4.66 10.15
N LEU A 36 -9.42 -5.35 10.42
CA LEU A 36 -9.37 -6.41 11.44
C LEU A 36 -9.39 -5.87 12.87
N GLY A 37 -9.29 -4.56 13.09
CA GLY A 37 -9.30 -3.96 14.43
C GLY A 37 -10.50 -4.34 15.27
N ALA A 38 -11.69 -4.45 14.66
CA ALA A 38 -12.93 -4.89 15.34
C ALA A 38 -12.84 -6.33 15.87
N ILE A 39 -12.00 -7.18 15.26
CA ILE A 39 -11.79 -8.58 15.67
C ILE A 39 -10.58 -8.69 16.60
N LEU A 40 -9.46 -8.05 16.25
CA LEU A 40 -8.18 -8.17 16.96
C LEU A 40 -8.20 -7.58 18.37
N ILE A 41 -8.82 -6.41 18.54
CA ILE A 41 -8.86 -5.72 19.84
C ILE A 41 -9.48 -6.64 20.91
N PRO A 42 -10.68 -7.21 20.73
CA PRO A 42 -11.26 -8.11 21.72
C PRO A 42 -10.56 -9.48 21.79
N THR A 43 -10.10 -10.02 20.66
CA THR A 43 -9.50 -11.36 20.62
C THR A 43 -8.13 -11.40 21.35
N LEU A 44 -7.28 -10.41 21.10
CA LEU A 44 -5.98 -10.30 21.76
C LEU A 44 -6.05 -9.56 23.11
N LYS A 45 -7.26 -9.08 23.51
CA LYS A 45 -7.50 -8.30 24.74
C LYS A 45 -6.56 -7.08 24.85
N ILE A 46 -6.34 -6.40 23.75
CA ILE A 46 -5.47 -5.23 23.64
C ILE A 46 -6.26 -3.94 23.66
N THR A 47 -5.60 -2.86 24.03
CA THR A 47 -6.17 -1.52 23.96
C THR A 47 -6.16 -0.98 22.52
N PRO A 48 -7.04 0.00 22.16
CA PRO A 48 -6.97 0.69 20.88
C PRO A 48 -5.60 1.32 20.60
N ALA A 49 -4.90 1.82 21.63
CA ALA A 49 -3.56 2.36 21.50
C ALA A 49 -2.54 1.29 21.08
N GLN A 50 -2.59 0.11 21.68
CA GLN A 50 -1.75 -1.03 21.29
C GLN A 50 -2.04 -1.48 19.86
N PHE A 51 -3.30 -1.53 19.46
CA PHE A 51 -3.67 -1.81 18.07
C PHE A 51 -3.11 -0.76 17.11
N GLY A 52 -3.21 0.53 17.46
CA GLY A 52 -2.60 1.61 16.70
C GLY A 52 -1.08 1.45 16.55
N LEU A 53 -0.37 0.96 17.59
CA LEU A 53 1.05 0.65 17.50
C LEU A 53 1.35 -0.48 16.51
N VAL A 54 0.53 -1.54 16.44
CA VAL A 54 0.70 -2.63 15.47
C VAL A 54 0.56 -2.12 14.03
N VAL A 55 -0.42 -1.24 13.77
CA VAL A 55 -0.61 -0.65 12.44
C VAL A 55 0.53 0.29 12.08
N SER A 56 0.91 1.18 13.01
CA SER A 56 1.95 2.18 12.77
C SER A 56 3.36 1.59 12.70
N ALA A 57 3.63 0.47 13.38
CA ALA A 57 4.91 -0.22 13.34
C ALA A 57 5.35 -0.60 11.93
N TYR A 58 4.41 -1.10 11.12
CA TYR A 58 4.67 -1.34 9.69
C TYR A 58 5.03 -0.04 8.96
N ALA A 59 4.24 1.01 9.12
CA ALA A 59 4.44 2.27 8.40
C ALA A 59 5.80 2.92 8.74
N PHE A 60 6.17 2.96 10.03
CA PHE A 60 7.46 3.50 10.47
C PHE A 60 8.65 2.68 9.98
N SER A 61 8.57 1.35 10.11
CA SER A 61 9.64 0.47 9.63
C SER A 61 9.78 0.49 8.11
N ALA A 62 8.65 0.56 7.38
CA ALA A 62 8.66 0.69 5.93
C ALA A 62 9.24 2.03 5.46
N GLY A 63 8.89 3.13 6.13
CA GLY A 63 9.46 4.44 5.84
C GLY A 63 10.96 4.49 6.08
N ALA A 64 11.42 3.99 7.23
CA ALA A 64 12.84 3.94 7.56
C ALA A 64 13.64 3.07 6.58
N SER A 65 13.15 1.86 6.28
CA SER A 65 13.84 0.94 5.37
C SER A 65 13.85 1.46 3.93
N GLY A 66 12.77 2.07 3.46
CA GLY A 66 12.68 2.67 2.13
C GLY A 66 13.70 3.79 1.93
N LEU A 67 13.85 4.67 2.94
CA LEU A 67 14.87 5.73 2.91
C LEU A 67 16.29 5.17 2.92
N LEU A 68 16.58 4.17 3.74
CA LEU A 68 17.89 3.53 3.80
C LEU A 68 18.22 2.80 2.49
N ALA A 69 17.26 2.07 1.93
CA ALA A 69 17.43 1.32 0.69
C ALA A 69 17.75 2.22 -0.51
N ALA A 70 17.24 3.45 -0.54
CA ALA A 70 17.54 4.42 -1.60
C ALA A 70 19.05 4.70 -1.76
N GLY A 71 19.84 4.50 -0.68
CA GLY A 71 21.29 4.70 -0.69
C GLY A 71 22.11 3.61 -1.40
N PHE A 72 21.55 2.41 -1.57
CA PHE A 72 22.30 1.28 -2.12
C PHE A 72 21.54 0.44 -3.18
N ALA A 73 20.26 0.67 -3.36
CA ALA A 73 19.41 -0.08 -4.30
C ALA A 73 19.97 -0.11 -5.74
N ASP A 74 20.64 0.97 -6.18
CA ASP A 74 21.19 1.11 -7.53
C ASP A 74 22.46 0.29 -7.77
N LYS A 75 23.01 -0.36 -6.74
CA LYS A 75 24.22 -1.20 -6.84
C LYS A 75 23.91 -2.66 -7.19
N PHE A 76 22.65 -3.04 -7.18
CA PHE A 76 22.23 -4.43 -7.32
C PHE A 76 21.34 -4.63 -8.55
N ASP A 77 21.35 -5.85 -9.10
CA ASP A 77 20.32 -6.28 -10.06
C ASP A 77 18.93 -6.12 -9.44
N ARG A 78 18.06 -5.35 -10.13
CA ARG A 78 16.70 -5.05 -9.62
C ARG A 78 15.89 -6.31 -9.32
N LYS A 79 16.01 -7.38 -10.13
CA LYS A 79 15.29 -8.63 -9.87
C LYS A 79 15.76 -9.29 -8.59
N LYS A 80 17.09 -9.43 -8.40
CA LYS A 80 17.64 -10.04 -7.18
C LYS A 80 17.30 -9.24 -5.94
N PHE A 81 17.41 -7.92 -6.05
CA PHE A 81 17.07 -6.99 -4.97
C PHE A 81 15.58 -7.07 -4.61
N LEU A 82 14.70 -7.06 -5.62
CA LEU A 82 13.26 -7.24 -5.43
C LEU A 82 12.95 -8.54 -4.72
N LEU A 83 13.51 -9.67 -5.19
CA LEU A 83 13.25 -11.00 -4.61
C LEU A 83 13.74 -11.11 -3.18
N PHE A 84 14.89 -10.53 -2.83
CA PHE A 84 15.39 -10.51 -1.45
C PHE A 84 14.39 -9.84 -0.51
N PHE A 85 13.94 -8.63 -0.86
CA PHE A 85 12.95 -7.92 -0.06
C PHE A 85 11.59 -8.60 -0.07
N TYR A 86 11.20 -9.20 -1.19
CA TYR A 86 9.92 -9.89 -1.30
C TYR A 86 9.86 -11.16 -0.45
N VAL A 87 10.93 -11.95 -0.42
CA VAL A 87 11.02 -13.13 0.46
C VAL A 87 10.95 -12.70 1.94
N GLY A 88 11.70 -11.65 2.32
CA GLY A 88 11.63 -11.12 3.68
C GLY A 88 10.22 -10.60 4.05
N PHE A 89 9.53 -9.95 3.12
CA PHE A 89 8.13 -9.54 3.27
C PHE A 89 7.21 -10.74 3.50
N LEU A 90 7.34 -11.80 2.71
CA LEU A 90 6.53 -13.02 2.87
C LEU A 90 6.81 -13.72 4.20
N ILE A 91 8.06 -13.75 4.65
CA ILE A 91 8.41 -14.27 5.98
C ILE A 91 7.74 -13.41 7.07
N GLY A 92 7.80 -12.08 6.98
CA GLY A 92 7.12 -11.18 7.91
C GLY A 92 5.61 -11.39 7.94
N THR A 93 4.97 -11.52 6.77
CA THR A 93 3.54 -11.82 6.66
C THR A 93 3.20 -13.21 7.20
N LEU A 94 4.07 -14.21 6.99
CA LEU A 94 3.92 -15.53 7.61
C LEU A 94 3.99 -15.48 9.13
N LEU A 95 4.90 -14.68 9.69
CA LEU A 95 4.94 -14.44 11.13
C LEU A 95 3.66 -13.78 11.64
N CYS A 96 3.05 -12.85 10.88
CA CYS A 96 1.73 -12.31 11.21
C CYS A 96 0.64 -13.39 11.18
N ALA A 97 0.69 -14.29 10.18
CA ALA A 97 -0.24 -15.41 10.04
C ALA A 97 -0.13 -16.46 11.17
N MET A 98 0.99 -16.49 11.87
CA MET A 98 1.27 -17.45 12.95
C MET A 98 1.36 -16.80 14.33
N ALA A 99 1.11 -15.50 14.45
CA ALA A 99 1.31 -14.75 15.69
C ALA A 99 0.24 -15.10 16.74
N PRO A 100 0.61 -15.75 17.89
CA PRO A 100 -0.34 -16.10 18.94
C PRO A 100 -0.59 -14.97 19.94
N SER A 101 0.21 -13.89 19.89
CA SER A 101 0.15 -12.79 20.84
C SER A 101 0.37 -11.44 20.19
N TYR A 102 0.03 -10.39 20.94
CA TYR A 102 0.25 -9.00 20.53
C TYR A 102 1.72 -8.70 20.24
N GLU A 103 2.64 -9.14 21.09
CA GLU A 103 4.08 -8.86 20.98
C GLU A 103 4.66 -9.47 19.71
N LEU A 104 4.27 -10.70 19.40
CA LEU A 104 4.71 -11.38 18.17
C LEU A 104 4.09 -10.74 16.93
N LEU A 105 2.82 -10.34 16.99
CA LEU A 105 2.20 -9.61 15.88
C LEU A 105 2.90 -8.26 15.65
N LEU A 106 3.22 -7.52 16.72
CA LEU A 106 3.95 -6.25 16.63
C LEU A 106 5.34 -6.45 16.00
N ALA A 107 6.09 -7.43 16.47
CA ALA A 107 7.41 -7.78 15.91
C ALA A 107 7.30 -8.19 14.44
N ALA A 108 6.32 -9.02 14.08
CA ALA A 108 6.06 -9.45 12.72
C ALA A 108 5.73 -8.25 11.81
N ARG A 109 4.95 -7.28 12.27
CA ARG A 109 4.64 -6.05 11.52
C ARG A 109 5.87 -5.18 11.27
N ILE A 110 6.79 -5.10 12.24
CA ILE A 110 8.08 -4.40 12.03
C ILE A 110 8.88 -5.11 10.93
N VAL A 111 9.01 -6.43 10.99
CA VAL A 111 9.71 -7.23 9.97
C VAL A 111 9.06 -7.03 8.60
N THR A 112 7.74 -7.19 8.52
CA THR A 112 6.97 -7.01 7.26
C THR A 112 7.19 -5.62 6.68
N GLY A 113 7.19 -4.58 7.53
CA GLY A 113 7.42 -3.20 7.11
C GLY A 113 8.84 -2.97 6.60
N ILE A 114 9.88 -3.47 7.30
CA ILE A 114 11.28 -3.35 6.87
C ILE A 114 11.45 -3.88 5.43
N PHE A 115 10.88 -5.01 5.13
CA PHE A 115 11.01 -5.60 3.80
C PHE A 115 9.99 -5.02 2.79
N GLY A 116 8.74 -4.82 3.20
CA GLY A 116 7.68 -4.31 2.33
C GLY A 116 7.90 -2.88 1.84
N GLY A 117 8.47 -2.01 2.69
CA GLY A 117 8.69 -0.59 2.37
C GLY A 117 9.64 -0.34 1.20
N VAL A 118 10.57 -1.25 0.95
CA VAL A 118 11.52 -1.13 -0.16
C VAL A 118 10.91 -1.55 -1.50
N ILE A 119 9.98 -2.50 -1.49
CA ILE A 119 9.48 -3.14 -2.71
C ILE A 119 8.75 -2.15 -3.63
N GLY A 120 8.00 -1.21 -3.05
CA GLY A 120 7.33 -0.16 -3.82
C GLY A 120 8.31 0.70 -4.63
N ALA A 121 9.39 1.15 -3.99
CA ALA A 121 10.45 1.94 -4.66
C ALA A 121 11.15 1.14 -5.75
N VAL A 122 11.47 -0.14 -5.49
CA VAL A 122 12.10 -1.03 -6.48
C VAL A 122 11.16 -1.30 -7.67
N THR A 123 9.86 -1.44 -7.43
CA THR A 123 8.85 -1.57 -8.49
C THR A 123 8.92 -0.38 -9.45
N PHE A 124 8.94 0.84 -8.93
CA PHE A 124 9.05 2.04 -9.78
C PHE A 124 10.42 2.14 -10.45
N ALA A 125 11.51 1.73 -9.78
CA ALA A 125 12.83 1.67 -10.40
C ALA A 125 12.87 0.70 -11.59
N ILE A 126 12.27 -0.50 -11.46
CA ILE A 126 12.14 -1.46 -12.55
C ILE A 126 11.37 -0.86 -13.74
N ILE A 127 10.29 -0.12 -13.48
CA ILE A 127 9.52 0.55 -14.54
C ILE A 127 10.39 1.58 -15.25
N THR A 128 11.16 2.36 -14.50
CA THR A 128 12.05 3.37 -15.13
C THR A 128 13.19 2.76 -15.92
N ASP A 129 13.68 1.58 -15.54
CA ASP A 129 14.76 0.89 -16.22
C ASP A 129 14.30 0.15 -17.50
N LEU A 130 13.05 -0.36 -17.52
CA LEU A 130 12.52 -1.20 -18.60
C LEU A 130 11.64 -0.47 -19.63
N PHE A 131 11.12 0.70 -19.28
CA PHE A 131 10.17 1.41 -20.14
C PHE A 131 10.68 2.81 -20.53
N GLN A 132 10.40 3.22 -21.77
CA GLN A 132 10.72 4.56 -22.27
C GLN A 132 9.90 5.63 -21.56
N LEU A 133 10.42 6.85 -21.50
CA LEU A 133 9.84 7.96 -20.73
C LEU A 133 8.37 8.24 -21.11
N GLU A 134 8.03 8.13 -22.39
CA GLU A 134 6.73 8.43 -22.99
C GLU A 134 5.61 7.51 -22.45
N VAL A 135 5.95 6.29 -22.06
CA VAL A 135 4.99 5.28 -21.61
C VAL A 135 5.05 5.01 -20.11
N ARG A 136 6.08 5.49 -19.40
CA ARG A 136 6.27 5.27 -17.95
C ARG A 136 5.06 5.68 -17.13
N GLY A 137 4.50 6.86 -17.41
CA GLY A 137 3.32 7.34 -16.69
C GLY A 137 2.11 6.41 -16.82
N ARG A 138 1.90 5.83 -18.01
CA ARG A 138 0.82 4.85 -18.24
C ARG A 138 1.07 3.57 -17.46
N VAL A 139 2.31 3.05 -17.47
CA VAL A 139 2.67 1.83 -16.72
C VAL A 139 2.53 2.06 -15.22
N MET A 140 3.06 3.16 -14.69
CA MET A 140 2.94 3.52 -13.28
C MET A 140 1.47 3.66 -12.86
N GLY A 141 0.66 4.32 -13.68
CA GLY A 141 -0.78 4.47 -13.44
C GLY A 141 -1.49 3.12 -13.37
N PHE A 142 -1.15 2.19 -14.28
CA PHE A 142 -1.71 0.83 -14.27
C PHE A 142 -1.31 0.06 -12.99
N VAL A 143 -0.05 0.13 -12.59
CA VAL A 143 0.44 -0.53 -11.36
C VAL A 143 -0.24 0.06 -10.12
N GLN A 144 -0.54 1.36 -10.12
CA GLN A 144 -1.24 2.02 -9.01
C GLN A 144 -2.74 1.68 -8.91
N ILE A 145 -3.36 1.08 -9.96
CA ILE A 145 -4.71 0.51 -9.86
C ILE A 145 -4.77 -0.58 -8.77
N ALA A 146 -3.65 -1.21 -8.47
CA ALA A 146 -3.51 -2.17 -7.39
C ALA A 146 -4.04 -1.65 -6.02
N PHE A 147 -3.90 -0.34 -5.75
CA PHE A 147 -4.43 0.27 -4.52
C PHE A 147 -5.96 0.17 -4.47
N GLY A 148 -6.63 0.61 -5.53
CA GLY A 148 -8.10 0.50 -5.60
C GLY A 148 -8.59 -0.95 -5.65
N ALA A 149 -7.87 -1.83 -6.36
CA ALA A 149 -8.18 -3.25 -6.40
C ALA A 149 -8.04 -3.90 -5.01
N SER A 150 -7.05 -3.51 -4.21
CA SER A 150 -6.91 -3.98 -2.82
C SER A 150 -8.10 -3.56 -1.96
N GLN A 151 -8.63 -2.36 -2.15
CA GLN A 151 -9.81 -1.90 -1.41
C GLN A 151 -11.09 -2.65 -1.82
N VAL A 152 -11.32 -2.82 -3.13
CA VAL A 152 -12.57 -3.40 -3.65
C VAL A 152 -12.62 -4.91 -3.50
N LEU A 153 -11.50 -5.58 -3.72
CA LEU A 153 -11.43 -7.05 -3.71
C LEU A 153 -10.71 -7.56 -2.45
N GLY A 154 -9.56 -6.99 -2.13
CA GLY A 154 -8.68 -7.50 -1.10
C GLY A 154 -9.26 -7.40 0.30
N LEU A 155 -9.73 -6.21 0.70
CA LEU A 155 -10.28 -6.00 2.05
C LEU A 155 -11.57 -6.79 2.29
N PRO A 156 -12.57 -6.79 1.39
CA PRO A 156 -13.78 -7.58 1.61
C PRO A 156 -13.48 -9.08 1.70
N ILE A 157 -12.65 -9.61 0.80
CA ILE A 157 -12.26 -11.03 0.83
C ILE A 157 -11.50 -11.35 2.12
N GLY A 158 -10.55 -10.50 2.52
CA GLY A 158 -9.80 -10.66 3.77
C GLY A 158 -10.72 -10.69 5.00
N LEU A 159 -11.68 -9.75 5.09
CA LEU A 159 -12.66 -9.73 6.17
C LEU A 159 -13.60 -10.93 6.16
N MET A 160 -14.04 -11.38 4.98
CA MET A 160 -14.86 -12.59 4.87
C MET A 160 -14.11 -13.82 5.38
N LEU A 161 -12.83 -13.93 5.05
CA LEU A 161 -11.97 -15.02 5.56
C LEU A 161 -11.77 -14.92 7.07
N ALA A 162 -11.51 -13.72 7.59
CA ALA A 162 -11.35 -13.49 9.02
C ALA A 162 -12.63 -13.81 9.82
N ASN A 163 -13.80 -13.45 9.28
CA ASN A 163 -15.09 -13.73 9.91
C ASN A 163 -15.44 -15.22 9.89
N ARG A 164 -14.99 -15.97 8.86
CA ARG A 164 -15.35 -17.37 8.70
C ARG A 164 -14.37 -18.34 9.37
N PHE A 165 -13.10 -18.02 9.38
CA PHE A 165 -12.06 -18.89 9.91
C PHE A 165 -11.45 -18.32 11.18
N GLU A 166 -10.60 -17.32 11.04
CA GLU A 166 -9.95 -16.59 12.15
C GLU A 166 -9.23 -15.36 11.58
N TRP A 167 -8.83 -14.41 12.43
CA TRP A 167 -8.14 -13.20 12.01
C TRP A 167 -6.75 -13.46 11.32
N HIS A 168 -6.19 -14.65 11.46
CA HIS A 168 -4.97 -15.09 10.78
C HIS A 168 -5.19 -15.41 9.29
N ALA A 169 -6.41 -15.79 8.92
CA ALA A 169 -6.72 -16.29 7.58
C ALA A 169 -6.39 -15.31 6.44
N PRO A 170 -6.60 -14.00 6.54
CA PRO A 170 -6.17 -13.05 5.52
C PRO A 170 -4.65 -13.06 5.28
N PHE A 171 -3.85 -13.19 6.33
CA PHE A 171 -2.39 -13.27 6.21
C PHE A 171 -1.95 -14.57 5.53
N TRP A 172 -2.58 -15.69 5.87
CA TRP A 172 -2.36 -16.96 5.16
C TRP A 172 -2.69 -16.85 3.67
N MET A 173 -3.81 -16.20 3.33
CA MET A 173 -4.16 -15.93 1.92
C MET A 173 -3.06 -15.14 1.22
N ILE A 174 -2.54 -14.08 1.84
CA ILE A 174 -1.48 -13.25 1.28
C ILE A 174 -0.18 -14.06 1.10
N VAL A 175 0.20 -14.89 2.07
CA VAL A 175 1.39 -15.75 2.00
C VAL A 175 1.29 -16.74 0.85
N ILE A 176 0.15 -17.45 0.72
CA ILE A 176 -0.06 -18.45 -0.34
C ILE A 176 -0.02 -17.77 -1.71
N PHE A 177 -0.83 -16.73 -1.89
CA PHE A 177 -0.89 -15.99 -3.15
C PHE A 177 0.45 -15.33 -3.49
N GLY A 178 1.10 -14.73 -2.50
CA GLY A 178 2.39 -14.08 -2.65
C GLY A 178 3.52 -15.07 -2.98
N THR A 179 3.50 -16.26 -2.39
CA THR A 179 4.48 -17.31 -2.71
C THR A 179 4.33 -17.78 -4.17
N LEU A 180 3.10 -18.00 -4.64
CA LEU A 180 2.84 -18.32 -6.04
C LEU A 180 3.35 -17.22 -6.97
N LEU A 181 3.07 -15.96 -6.65
CA LEU A 181 3.58 -14.82 -7.40
C LEU A 181 5.11 -14.77 -7.39
N GLY A 182 5.74 -15.02 -6.24
CA GLY A 182 7.20 -15.07 -6.12
C GLY A 182 7.83 -16.11 -7.03
N ILE A 183 7.25 -17.31 -7.11
CA ILE A 183 7.68 -18.37 -8.04
C ILE A 183 7.59 -17.87 -9.49
N VAL A 184 6.49 -17.24 -9.87
CA VAL A 184 6.31 -16.70 -11.23
C VAL A 184 7.36 -15.62 -11.52
N ILE A 185 7.66 -14.73 -10.58
CA ILE A 185 8.71 -13.71 -10.73
C ILE A 185 10.08 -14.37 -10.91
N VAL A 186 10.41 -15.40 -10.12
CA VAL A 186 11.69 -16.13 -10.24
C VAL A 186 11.84 -16.73 -11.62
N VAL A 187 10.79 -17.38 -12.14
CA VAL A 187 10.83 -18.13 -13.40
C VAL A 187 10.82 -17.20 -14.63
N TYR A 188 9.94 -16.21 -14.64
CA TYR A 188 9.64 -15.44 -15.87
C TYR A 188 10.31 -14.07 -15.95
N MET A 189 10.66 -13.45 -14.82
CA MET A 189 11.33 -12.15 -14.85
C MET A 189 12.82 -12.33 -15.16
N LYS A 190 13.30 -11.60 -16.16
CA LYS A 190 14.74 -11.54 -16.51
C LYS A 190 15.50 -10.61 -15.56
N PRO A 191 16.82 -10.80 -15.37
CA PRO A 191 17.65 -9.83 -14.66
C PRO A 191 17.52 -8.42 -15.24
N VAL A 192 17.50 -7.39 -14.37
CA VAL A 192 17.40 -5.98 -14.77
C VAL A 192 18.63 -5.27 -14.25
N THR A 193 19.64 -5.14 -15.15
CA THR A 193 20.98 -4.65 -14.83
C THR A 193 21.39 -3.45 -15.68
N GLN A 194 20.50 -2.91 -16.54
CA GLN A 194 20.84 -1.83 -17.48
C GLN A 194 21.38 -0.59 -16.77
N HIS A 195 20.84 -0.24 -15.60
CA HIS A 195 21.29 0.89 -14.78
C HIS A 195 22.73 0.71 -14.25
N LEU A 196 23.21 -0.52 -14.08
CA LEU A 196 24.56 -0.80 -13.58
C LEU A 196 25.66 -0.35 -14.59
N ALA A 197 25.34 -0.36 -15.86
CA ALA A 197 26.26 0.09 -16.93
C ALA A 197 26.40 1.62 -16.99
N ALA A 198 25.44 2.37 -16.47
CA ALA A 198 25.43 3.83 -16.54
C ALA A 198 26.41 4.51 -15.56
N ASN A 199 27.09 3.75 -14.70
CA ASN A 199 28.22 4.12 -13.81
C ASN A 199 28.14 5.52 -13.17
N VAL A 200 26.95 5.93 -12.73
CA VAL A 200 26.75 7.19 -12.03
C VAL A 200 27.20 7.02 -10.58
N LYS A 201 28.45 7.37 -10.28
CA LYS A 201 28.98 7.49 -8.90
C LYS A 201 28.31 8.65 -8.15
N GLN A 202 26.99 8.68 -8.08
CA GLN A 202 26.31 9.63 -7.22
C GLN A 202 26.20 9.04 -5.80
N ASN A 203 26.67 9.79 -4.84
CA ASN A 203 26.54 9.43 -3.44
C ASN A 203 25.09 9.69 -3.03
N ALA A 204 24.24 8.63 -3.04
CA ALA A 204 22.80 8.74 -2.83
C ALA A 204 22.44 9.43 -1.51
N PHE A 205 23.26 9.26 -0.46
CA PHE A 205 23.09 9.98 0.80
C PHE A 205 23.35 11.49 0.66
N LYS A 206 24.32 11.88 -0.18
CA LYS A 206 24.58 13.31 -0.46
C LYS A 206 23.42 13.91 -1.26
N HIS A 207 22.86 13.17 -2.19
CA HIS A 207 21.68 13.58 -2.98
C HIS A 207 20.43 13.70 -2.09
N LEU A 208 20.20 12.73 -1.19
CA LEU A 208 19.12 12.76 -0.21
C LEU A 208 19.25 13.96 0.73
N SER A 209 20.45 14.18 1.29
CA SER A 209 20.74 15.33 2.16
C SER A 209 20.52 16.67 1.43
N SER A 210 20.94 16.78 0.17
CA SER A 210 20.71 17.97 -0.66
C SER A 210 19.22 18.24 -0.88
N ASN A 211 18.43 17.18 -1.15
CA ASN A 211 16.98 17.29 -1.32
C ASN A 211 16.29 17.69 -0.02
N LEU A 212 16.71 17.11 1.12
CA LEU A 212 16.17 17.45 2.45
C LEU A 212 16.61 18.85 2.93
N SER A 213 17.62 19.46 2.31
CA SER A 213 18.03 20.84 2.59
C SER A 213 17.32 21.87 1.72
N ASN A 214 16.62 21.46 0.68
CA ASN A 214 15.92 22.35 -0.23
C ASN A 214 14.56 22.78 0.37
N LYS A 215 14.38 24.09 0.62
CA LYS A 215 13.16 24.64 1.21
C LYS A 215 11.87 24.30 0.42
N LEU A 216 11.96 24.18 -0.90
CA LEU A 216 10.81 23.83 -1.74
C LEU A 216 10.39 22.37 -1.48
N TYR A 217 11.35 21.45 -1.43
CA TYR A 217 11.07 20.02 -1.16
C TYR A 217 10.58 19.82 0.28
N ILE A 218 11.15 20.52 1.27
CA ILE A 218 10.67 20.48 2.65
C ILE A 218 9.20 20.90 2.75
N ARG A 219 8.82 21.99 2.06
CA ARG A 219 7.41 22.44 2.03
C ARG A 219 6.49 21.40 1.39
N ALA A 220 6.93 20.78 0.28
CA ALA A 220 6.18 19.72 -0.39
C ALA A 220 6.01 18.49 0.51
N PHE A 221 7.08 18.04 1.18
CA PHE A 221 7.04 16.92 2.14
C PHE A 221 6.10 17.22 3.30
N PHE A 222 6.19 18.43 3.88
CA PHE A 222 5.32 18.84 4.99
C PHE A 222 3.85 18.86 4.58
N SER A 223 3.54 19.40 3.39
CA SER A 223 2.17 19.37 2.85
C SER A 223 1.66 17.95 2.65
N THR A 224 2.51 17.05 2.12
CA THR A 224 2.16 15.63 1.94
C THR A 224 1.92 14.93 3.28
N ILE A 225 2.75 15.20 4.29
CA ILE A 225 2.57 14.68 5.65
C ILE A 225 1.22 15.12 6.23
N LEU A 226 0.90 16.41 6.15
CA LEU A 226 -0.38 16.94 6.66
C LEU A 226 -1.58 16.29 5.95
N LEU A 227 -1.51 16.15 4.63
CA LEU A 227 -2.56 15.51 3.83
C LEU A 227 -2.77 14.05 4.21
N ALA A 228 -1.68 13.29 4.34
CA ALA A 228 -1.76 11.88 4.68
C ALA A 228 -2.23 11.66 6.12
N THR A 229 -1.82 12.51 7.07
CA THR A 229 -2.10 12.33 8.50
C THR A 229 -3.59 12.20 8.77
N GLY A 230 -4.43 13.07 8.19
CA GLY A 230 -5.89 13.05 8.46
C GLY A 230 -6.53 11.70 8.11
N GLY A 231 -6.25 11.16 6.92
CA GLY A 231 -6.79 9.86 6.48
C GLY A 231 -6.25 8.68 7.30
N PHE A 232 -4.94 8.66 7.53
CA PHE A 232 -4.30 7.57 8.27
C PHE A 232 -4.57 7.57 9.77
N MET A 233 -4.99 8.67 10.38
CA MET A 233 -5.46 8.69 11.77
C MET A 233 -6.80 7.98 11.96
N LEU A 234 -7.72 8.09 11.01
CA LEU A 234 -9.05 7.49 11.09
C LEU A 234 -9.08 6.04 10.60
N MET A 235 -8.28 5.72 9.59
CA MET A 235 -8.31 4.44 8.89
C MET A 235 -8.16 3.22 9.82
N PRO A 236 -7.22 3.15 10.78
CA PRO A 236 -7.04 1.99 11.64
C PRO A 236 -8.23 1.67 12.53
N PHE A 237 -8.98 2.69 12.91
CA PHE A 237 -10.08 2.56 13.87
C PHE A 237 -11.46 2.50 13.21
N GLY A 238 -11.55 2.64 11.89
CA GLY A 238 -12.82 2.69 11.16
C GLY A 238 -13.71 1.48 11.36
N SER A 239 -13.17 0.26 11.41
CA SER A 239 -13.93 -0.96 11.63
C SER A 239 -14.44 -1.06 13.07
N ALA A 240 -13.56 -0.81 14.06
CA ALA A 240 -13.92 -0.83 15.48
C ALA A 240 -14.95 0.26 15.80
N PHE A 241 -14.80 1.45 15.23
CA PHE A 241 -15.78 2.53 15.37
C PHE A 241 -17.13 2.15 14.75
N SER A 242 -17.12 1.57 13.56
CA SER A 242 -18.36 1.15 12.87
C SER A 242 -19.13 0.08 13.63
N THR A 243 -18.43 -0.87 14.24
CA THR A 243 -19.09 -1.91 15.06
C THR A 243 -19.57 -1.38 16.42
N ASN A 244 -18.74 -0.63 17.13
CA ASN A 244 -19.04 -0.21 18.49
C ASN A 244 -19.97 1.02 18.56
N ASN A 245 -19.89 1.93 17.59
CA ASN A 245 -20.60 3.20 17.64
C ASN A 245 -21.78 3.28 16.64
N LEU A 246 -21.67 2.60 15.49
CA LEU A 246 -22.71 2.60 14.46
C LEU A 246 -23.57 1.33 14.47
N GLY A 247 -23.25 0.35 15.33
CA GLY A 247 -24.02 -0.89 15.48
C GLY A 247 -23.90 -1.85 14.28
N LEU A 248 -22.88 -1.69 13.43
CA LEU A 248 -22.66 -2.61 12.32
C LEU A 248 -22.15 -3.96 12.83
N THR A 249 -22.65 -5.04 12.25
CA THR A 249 -22.15 -6.38 12.53
C THR A 249 -20.85 -6.66 11.78
N LEU A 250 -20.03 -7.61 12.28
CA LEU A 250 -18.80 -8.04 11.60
C LEU A 250 -19.07 -8.55 10.17
N GLN A 251 -20.25 -9.16 9.92
CA GLN A 251 -20.66 -9.63 8.61
C GLN A 251 -20.96 -8.49 7.62
N GLN A 252 -21.31 -7.30 8.11
CA GLN A 252 -21.59 -6.13 7.27
C GLN A 252 -20.33 -5.35 6.88
N LEU A 253 -19.24 -5.49 7.63
CA LEU A 253 -17.97 -4.79 7.33
C LEU A 253 -17.43 -5.07 5.92
N PRO A 254 -17.43 -6.31 5.39
CA PRO A 254 -16.96 -6.55 4.01
C PRO A 254 -17.74 -5.74 2.97
N VAL A 255 -19.07 -5.61 3.15
CA VAL A 255 -19.92 -4.81 2.26
C VAL A 255 -19.59 -3.32 2.38
N LEU A 256 -19.37 -2.81 3.59
CA LEU A 256 -18.94 -1.43 3.81
C LEU A 256 -17.65 -1.11 3.04
N TYR A 257 -16.64 -1.96 3.16
CA TYR A 257 -15.36 -1.75 2.46
C TYR A 257 -15.48 -1.95 0.94
N LEU A 258 -16.33 -2.87 0.48
CA LEU A 258 -16.64 -3.04 -0.94
C LEU A 258 -17.25 -1.76 -1.53
N VAL A 259 -18.27 -1.22 -0.89
CA VAL A 259 -18.96 0.00 -1.31
C VAL A 259 -18.00 1.18 -1.34
N THR A 260 -17.24 1.41 -0.26
CA THR A 260 -16.25 2.49 -0.21
C THR A 260 -15.17 2.36 -1.29
N GLY A 261 -14.71 1.14 -1.55
CA GLY A 261 -13.73 0.85 -2.61
C GLY A 261 -14.28 1.14 -4.00
N ILE A 262 -15.51 0.72 -4.31
CA ILE A 262 -16.17 0.99 -5.59
C ILE A 262 -16.30 2.50 -5.82
N PHE A 263 -16.78 3.24 -4.81
CA PHE A 263 -16.87 4.69 -4.90
C PHE A 263 -15.50 5.35 -5.06
N GLY A 264 -14.47 4.86 -4.38
CA GLY A 264 -13.10 5.35 -4.54
C GLY A 264 -12.57 5.22 -5.96
N ILE A 265 -12.81 4.08 -6.61
CA ILE A 265 -12.41 3.85 -8.01
C ILE A 265 -13.27 4.69 -8.97
N ALA A 266 -14.59 4.71 -8.78
CA ALA A 266 -15.49 5.41 -9.67
C ALA A 266 -15.32 6.93 -9.64
N LEU A 267 -15.09 7.51 -8.47
CA LEU A 267 -14.94 8.94 -8.30
C LEU A 267 -13.55 9.46 -8.74
N GLY A 268 -12.52 8.62 -8.74
CA GLY A 268 -11.17 9.02 -9.12
C GLY A 268 -11.09 9.73 -10.48
N PRO A 269 -11.57 9.16 -11.59
CA PRO A 269 -11.58 9.80 -12.91
C PRO A 269 -12.45 11.07 -12.97
N LEU A 270 -13.56 11.11 -12.22
CA LEU A 270 -14.44 12.29 -12.14
C LEU A 270 -13.73 13.45 -11.45
N ILE A 271 -13.08 13.17 -10.32
CA ILE A 271 -12.29 14.14 -9.56
C ILE A 271 -11.11 14.64 -10.41
N GLY A 272 -10.46 13.75 -11.18
CA GLY A 272 -9.40 14.12 -12.12
C GLY A 272 -9.88 15.13 -13.17
N LYS A 273 -11.01 14.87 -13.84
CA LYS A 273 -11.60 15.82 -14.81
C LYS A 273 -11.99 17.13 -14.15
N LEU A 274 -12.56 17.07 -12.95
CA LEU A 274 -12.95 18.26 -12.21
C LEU A 274 -11.73 19.12 -11.81
N ALA A 275 -10.62 18.47 -11.46
CA ALA A 275 -9.35 19.15 -11.17
C ALA A 275 -8.79 19.92 -12.36
N ASP A 276 -8.99 19.39 -13.57
CA ASP A 276 -8.53 20.04 -14.81
C ASP A 276 -9.41 21.24 -15.21
N THR A 277 -10.70 21.25 -14.80
CA THR A 277 -11.65 22.32 -15.14
C THR A 277 -11.72 23.43 -14.09
N ILE A 278 -11.80 23.09 -12.81
CA ILE A 278 -11.97 24.06 -11.71
C ILE A 278 -10.61 24.54 -11.20
N GLY A 279 -9.56 23.73 -11.39
CA GLY A 279 -8.23 23.98 -10.83
C GLY A 279 -7.94 23.11 -9.61
N LYS A 280 -6.71 22.60 -9.56
CA LYS A 280 -6.26 21.59 -8.56
C LYS A 280 -6.38 22.10 -7.12
N PHE A 281 -6.01 23.36 -6.89
CA PHE A 281 -6.06 23.96 -5.55
C PHE A 281 -7.51 24.17 -5.06
N GLN A 282 -8.39 24.65 -5.92
CA GLN A 282 -9.79 24.89 -5.56
C GLN A 282 -10.51 23.58 -5.25
N LEU A 283 -10.30 22.55 -6.10
CA LEU A 283 -10.88 21.23 -5.86
C LEU A 283 -10.34 20.60 -4.58
N PHE A 284 -9.05 20.76 -4.31
CA PHE A 284 -8.45 20.31 -3.06
C PHE A 284 -9.09 20.98 -1.84
N ALA A 285 -9.28 22.32 -1.87
CA ALA A 285 -9.91 23.06 -0.79
C ALA A 285 -11.36 22.59 -0.55
N ILE A 286 -12.15 22.43 -1.62
CA ILE A 286 -13.51 21.89 -1.54
C ILE A 286 -13.50 20.49 -0.93
N GLY A 287 -12.64 19.60 -1.40
CA GLY A 287 -12.52 18.23 -0.89
C GLY A 287 -12.15 18.19 0.59
N THR A 288 -11.28 19.09 1.04
CA THR A 288 -10.90 19.23 2.46
C THR A 288 -12.09 19.65 3.31
N VAL A 289 -12.85 20.65 2.88
CA VAL A 289 -14.06 21.11 3.60
C VAL A 289 -15.10 20.00 3.69
N VAL A 290 -15.36 19.31 2.57
CA VAL A 290 -16.30 18.17 2.54
C VAL A 290 -15.82 17.06 3.49
N SER A 291 -14.52 16.76 3.51
CA SER A 291 -13.95 15.74 4.40
C SER A 291 -14.13 16.12 5.88
N ILE A 292 -13.90 17.38 6.25
CA ILE A 292 -14.11 17.87 7.63
C ILE A 292 -15.57 17.68 8.04
N ILE A 293 -16.51 18.07 7.20
CA ILE A 293 -17.95 17.92 7.47
C ILE A 293 -18.31 16.45 7.62
N MET A 294 -17.85 15.58 6.71
CA MET A 294 -18.16 14.16 6.74
C MET A 294 -17.54 13.46 7.95
N VAL A 295 -16.32 13.83 8.34
CA VAL A 295 -15.71 13.31 9.58
C VAL A 295 -16.52 13.75 10.79
N GLY A 296 -16.97 15.02 10.86
CA GLY A 296 -17.84 15.50 11.92
C GLY A 296 -19.13 14.68 12.00
N ILE A 297 -19.83 14.48 10.88
CA ILE A 297 -21.07 13.69 10.83
C ILE A 297 -20.81 12.22 11.24
N TYR A 298 -19.69 11.64 10.78
CA TYR A 298 -19.33 10.26 11.08
C TYR A 298 -19.02 10.04 12.56
N THR A 299 -18.35 11.01 13.21
CA THR A 299 -17.89 10.88 14.60
C THR A 299 -18.88 11.41 15.64
N ASP A 300 -19.86 12.25 15.24
CA ASP A 300 -20.84 12.87 16.15
C ASP A 300 -21.95 11.89 16.62
N ARG A 301 -22.07 10.72 16.00
CA ARG A 301 -22.98 9.70 16.48
C ARG A 301 -22.48 9.14 17.80
N LYS A 302 -23.13 9.60 18.90
CA LYS A 302 -22.94 9.08 20.24
C LYS A 302 -23.14 7.58 20.22
N SER A 303 -22.25 6.86 20.90
CA SER A 303 -22.41 5.42 21.15
C SER A 303 -23.83 5.11 21.55
N VAL A 304 -24.50 4.30 20.74
CA VAL A 304 -25.71 3.63 21.17
C VAL A 304 -25.25 2.53 22.15
N VAL A 305 -25.28 2.86 23.45
CA VAL A 305 -25.09 1.88 24.53
C VAL A 305 -26.37 1.12 24.68
#